data_8419afbdd01713aa1c46d84f6fb5d356
#
_entry.id   8419afbdd01713aa1c46d84f6fb5d356
#
_cell.length_a   1.000
_cell.length_b   1.000
_cell.length_c   1.000
_cell.angle_alpha   90.00
_cell.angle_beta   90.00
_cell.angle_gamma   90.00
#
_symmetry.space_group_name_H-M   'P 1'
#
loop_
_entity.id
_entity.type
_entity.pdbx_description
1 polymer ?
#
loop_
_entity_poly.entity_id
_entity_poly.type
_entity_poly.pdbx_seq_one_letter_code
_entity_poly.pdbx_strand_id
1 'polypeptide(L)'
;MPRTGGDHGDSDSWALGSHYWASHLHKPGYKARFGILLDMVGGQQARFYHEYYSTKYARAMVDLVWHAAAVAGYSSYFPQEDGGGITDDHLPVNEIAKIPCIDIIPYYPECQESSFGPTWHTVSDDMRHIDKNTLKAVGQTLVQTLWEL
;
A
#
# COMPACT_ATOMS: atom_id res chain seq x y z
N MET A 1 -18.02 0.68 13.69
CA MET A 1 -16.75 0.95 13.03
C MET A 1 -16.76 2.36 12.50
N PRO A 2 -15.71 3.16 12.73
CA PRO A 2 -15.63 4.47 12.08
C PRO A 2 -15.65 4.28 10.57
N ARG A 3 -16.36 5.12 9.87
CA ARG A 3 -16.36 5.11 8.40
C ARG A 3 -14.96 5.44 7.90
N THR A 4 -14.46 4.61 7.02
CA THR A 4 -13.15 4.83 6.40
C THR A 4 -13.19 5.86 5.27
N GLY A 5 -14.37 6.35 4.90
CA GLY A 5 -14.58 7.24 3.77
C GLY A 5 -14.96 6.47 2.51
N GLY A 6 -14.95 7.14 1.38
CA GLY A 6 -15.16 6.53 0.08
C GLY A 6 -16.61 6.25 -0.27
N ASP A 7 -17.53 6.96 0.33
CA ASP A 7 -18.95 6.82 0.07
C ASP A 7 -19.32 7.54 -1.24
N HIS A 8 -20.13 6.88 -2.09
CA HIS A 8 -20.70 7.47 -3.31
C HIS A 8 -19.72 8.10 -4.31
N GLY A 9 -18.49 7.62 -4.37
CA GLY A 9 -17.51 8.12 -5.32
C GLY A 9 -16.93 9.49 -5.00
N ASP A 10 -17.19 10.01 -3.80
CA ASP A 10 -16.59 11.26 -3.32
C ASP A 10 -15.14 11.00 -2.91
N SER A 11 -14.19 11.44 -3.74
CA SER A 11 -12.75 11.25 -3.47
C SER A 11 -12.29 11.96 -2.19
N ASP A 12 -12.96 13.04 -1.79
CA ASP A 12 -12.59 13.81 -0.61
C ASP A 12 -12.98 13.10 0.70
N SER A 13 -13.82 12.07 0.63
CA SER A 13 -14.23 11.28 1.79
C SER A 13 -13.30 10.11 2.12
N TRP A 14 -12.30 9.84 1.26
CA TRP A 14 -11.31 8.78 1.49
C TRP A 14 -10.17 9.25 2.38
N ALA A 15 -9.59 8.32 3.13
CA ALA A 15 -8.37 8.54 3.92
C ALA A 15 -8.48 9.69 4.94
N LEU A 16 -9.66 9.87 5.53
CA LEU A 16 -9.90 10.98 6.47
C LEU A 16 -9.01 10.91 7.71
N GLY A 17 -8.79 9.70 8.24
CA GLY A 17 -7.92 9.50 9.40
C GLY A 17 -6.47 9.86 9.12
N SER A 18 -5.95 9.41 7.99
CA SER A 18 -4.60 9.74 7.53
C SER A 18 -4.45 11.23 7.24
N HIS A 19 -5.46 11.86 6.64
CA HIS A 19 -5.48 13.30 6.40
C HIS A 19 -5.41 14.07 7.71
N TYR A 20 -6.21 13.67 8.70
CA TYR A 20 -6.18 14.28 10.02
C TYR A 20 -4.80 14.15 10.68
N TRP A 21 -4.24 12.93 10.69
CA TRP A 21 -2.93 12.68 11.28
C TRP A 21 -1.84 13.52 10.60
N ALA A 22 -1.84 13.58 9.27
CA ALA A 22 -0.85 14.32 8.50
C ALA A 22 -0.94 15.83 8.79
N SER A 23 -2.15 16.35 9.07
CA SER A 23 -2.38 17.76 9.42
C SER A 23 -2.11 18.05 10.90
N HIS A 24 -2.16 17.02 11.76
CA HIS A 24 -2.05 17.16 13.23
C HIS A 24 -1.09 16.09 13.76
N LEU A 25 0.19 16.18 13.39
CA LEU A 25 1.19 15.21 13.80
C LEU A 25 1.21 15.05 15.32
N HIS A 26 1.33 13.81 15.77
CA HIS A 26 1.33 13.43 17.18
C HIS A 26 2.46 14.10 17.99
N LYS A 27 3.47 14.59 17.30
CA LYS A 27 4.62 15.26 17.90
C LYS A 27 5.02 16.44 17.01
N PRO A 28 5.14 17.66 17.55
CA PRO A 28 5.56 18.81 16.77
C PRO A 28 6.93 18.58 16.12
N GLY A 29 7.04 18.89 14.83
CA GLY A 29 8.28 18.69 14.09
C GLY A 29 8.63 17.22 13.80
N TYR A 30 7.71 16.29 14.04
CA TYR A 30 7.93 14.89 13.70
C TYR A 30 8.23 14.72 12.21
N LYS A 31 9.30 14.00 11.90
CA LYS A 31 9.69 13.73 10.53
C LYS A 31 10.28 12.33 10.42
N ALA A 32 9.57 11.43 9.75
CA ALA A 32 10.11 10.13 9.38
C ALA A 32 10.92 10.24 8.09
N ARG A 33 11.88 9.35 7.90
CA ARG A 33 12.67 9.29 6.67
C ARG A 33 11.80 8.80 5.51
N PHE A 34 10.90 7.85 5.77
CA PHE A 34 9.95 7.31 4.80
C PHE A 34 8.81 6.60 5.55
N GLY A 35 7.75 6.28 4.82
CA GLY A 35 6.65 5.45 5.30
C GLY A 35 6.34 4.34 4.30
N ILE A 36 5.81 3.25 4.78
CA ILE A 36 5.30 2.14 3.95
C ILE A 36 3.91 1.80 4.49
N LEU A 37 2.91 1.98 3.64
CA LEU A 37 1.55 1.54 3.90
C LEU A 37 1.39 0.12 3.39
N LEU A 38 0.81 -0.73 4.21
CA LEU A 38 0.47 -2.11 3.85
C LEU A 38 -1.04 -2.22 3.81
N ASP A 39 -1.60 -2.42 2.63
CA ASP A 39 -3.04 -2.54 2.46
C ASP A 39 -3.37 -3.78 1.64
N MET A 40 -4.23 -4.64 2.18
CA MET A 40 -4.68 -5.88 1.52
C MET A 40 -3.52 -6.81 1.14
N VAL A 41 -2.51 -6.93 1.99
CA VAL A 41 -1.26 -7.67 1.67
C VAL A 41 -1.34 -9.18 1.94
N GLY A 42 -2.50 -9.71 2.24
CA GLY A 42 -2.70 -11.14 2.53
C GLY A 42 -3.57 -11.88 1.51
N GLY A 43 -3.92 -11.25 0.39
CA GLY A 43 -4.80 -11.88 -0.61
C GLY A 43 -4.11 -12.98 -1.41
N GLN A 44 -4.91 -13.96 -1.86
CA GLN A 44 -4.42 -15.04 -2.72
C GLN A 44 -4.01 -14.48 -4.08
N GLN A 45 -2.91 -14.98 -4.64
CA GLN A 45 -2.41 -14.59 -5.95
C GLN A 45 -2.15 -13.08 -6.07
N ALA A 46 -1.88 -12.42 -4.95
CA ALA A 46 -1.64 -10.99 -4.95
C ALA A 46 -0.39 -10.63 -5.74
N ARG A 47 -0.48 -9.57 -6.52
CA ARG A 47 0.64 -8.94 -7.20
C ARG A 47 0.63 -7.46 -6.88
N PHE A 48 1.75 -6.96 -6.41
CA PHE A 48 1.92 -5.58 -5.97
C PHE A 48 2.64 -4.82 -7.07
N TYR A 49 1.89 -4.07 -7.86
CA TYR A 49 2.43 -3.22 -8.92
C TYR A 49 2.91 -1.89 -8.32
N HIS A 50 3.70 -1.14 -9.07
CA HIS A 50 4.08 0.22 -8.69
C HIS A 50 2.82 1.10 -8.71
N GLU A 51 2.38 1.54 -7.56
CA GLU A 51 1.23 2.45 -7.46
C GLU A 51 1.68 3.87 -7.86
N TYR A 52 0.84 4.60 -8.60
CA TYR A 52 1.23 5.84 -9.25
C TYR A 52 1.72 6.92 -8.28
N TYR A 53 1.00 7.18 -7.19
CA TYR A 53 1.40 8.22 -6.23
C TYR A 53 2.63 7.83 -5.44
N SER A 54 2.81 6.55 -5.17
CA SER A 54 4.03 6.02 -4.57
C SER A 54 5.25 6.34 -5.44
N THR A 55 5.13 6.09 -6.74
CA THR A 55 6.19 6.40 -7.71
C THR A 55 6.40 7.90 -7.83
N LYS A 56 5.31 8.69 -7.85
CA LYS A 56 5.36 10.14 -7.98
C LYS A 56 6.08 10.81 -6.80
N TYR A 57 5.78 10.38 -5.58
CA TYR A 57 6.26 11.04 -4.36
C TYR A 57 7.45 10.37 -3.69
N ALA A 58 7.63 9.06 -3.91
CA ALA A 58 8.60 8.26 -3.18
C ALA A 58 9.27 7.19 -4.05
N ARG A 59 9.66 7.55 -5.26
CA ARG A 59 10.22 6.62 -6.25
C ARG A 59 11.41 5.84 -5.71
N ALA A 60 12.30 6.48 -4.96
CA ALA A 60 13.46 5.81 -4.40
C ALA A 60 13.08 4.66 -3.47
N MET A 61 11.99 4.82 -2.72
CA MET A 61 11.47 3.76 -1.84
C MET A 61 10.80 2.65 -2.64
N VAL A 62 10.08 2.98 -3.72
CA VAL A 62 9.53 1.96 -4.63
C VAL A 62 10.68 1.11 -5.18
N ASP A 63 11.69 1.74 -5.73
CA ASP A 63 12.84 1.04 -6.31
C ASP A 63 13.53 0.16 -5.26
N LEU A 64 13.73 0.67 -4.05
CA LEU A 64 14.38 -0.08 -2.96
C LEU A 64 13.56 -1.31 -2.56
N VAL A 65 12.26 -1.17 -2.35
CA VAL A 65 11.39 -2.26 -1.90
C VAL A 65 11.25 -3.33 -2.98
N TRP A 66 11.04 -2.93 -4.24
CA TRP A 66 10.91 -3.90 -5.33
C TRP A 66 12.24 -4.61 -5.62
N HIS A 67 13.37 -3.92 -5.47
CA HIS A 67 14.68 -4.57 -5.52
C HIS A 67 14.87 -5.57 -4.37
N ALA A 68 14.49 -5.17 -3.15
CA ALA A 68 14.56 -6.06 -1.98
C ALA A 68 13.71 -7.32 -2.17
N ALA A 69 12.52 -7.17 -2.78
CA ALA A 69 11.67 -8.31 -3.10
C ALA A 69 12.36 -9.30 -4.05
N ALA A 70 13.04 -8.78 -5.07
CA ALA A 70 13.80 -9.62 -6.01
C ALA A 70 14.95 -10.35 -5.31
N VAL A 71 15.70 -9.65 -4.46
CA VAL A 71 16.80 -10.24 -3.68
C VAL A 71 16.30 -11.33 -2.74
N ALA A 72 15.13 -11.11 -2.10
CA ALA A 72 14.53 -12.08 -1.20
C ALA A 72 13.85 -13.27 -1.93
N GLY A 73 13.75 -13.23 -3.26
CA GLY A 73 13.15 -14.30 -4.06
C GLY A 73 11.66 -14.14 -4.29
N TYR A 74 11.10 -12.94 -4.15
CA TYR A 74 9.67 -12.68 -4.26
C TYR A 74 9.30 -11.76 -5.43
N SER A 75 10.12 -11.72 -6.48
CA SER A 75 9.85 -10.89 -7.65
C SER A 75 8.52 -11.18 -8.34
N SER A 76 8.00 -12.42 -8.22
CA SER A 76 6.69 -12.77 -8.78
C SER A 76 5.53 -12.06 -8.08
N TYR A 77 5.70 -11.70 -6.80
CA TYR A 77 4.71 -10.91 -6.06
C TYR A 77 4.87 -9.41 -6.28
N PHE A 78 6.06 -8.97 -6.68
CA PHE A 78 6.41 -7.56 -6.85
C PHE A 78 6.92 -7.32 -8.28
N PRO A 79 6.05 -7.41 -9.31
CA PRO A 79 6.48 -7.19 -10.69
C PRO A 79 6.96 -5.75 -10.91
N GLN A 80 7.95 -5.57 -11.78
CA GLN A 80 8.49 -4.26 -12.14
C GLN A 80 7.59 -3.60 -13.20
N GLU A 81 6.33 -3.40 -12.85
CA GLU A 81 5.32 -2.84 -13.74
C GLU A 81 4.48 -1.81 -13.00
N ASP A 82 3.99 -0.83 -13.75
CA ASP A 82 3.12 0.20 -13.20
C ASP A 82 1.68 -0.31 -13.09
N GLY A 83 1.06 0.01 -11.94
CA GLY A 83 -0.37 -0.15 -11.70
C GLY A 83 -1.10 1.18 -11.81
N GLY A 84 -2.29 1.23 -11.24
CA GLY A 84 -3.07 2.48 -11.20
C GLY A 84 -2.69 3.39 -10.05
N GLY A 85 -3.23 4.61 -10.07
CA GLY A 85 -3.18 5.53 -8.93
C GLY A 85 -4.32 5.25 -7.97
N ILE A 86 -4.03 5.23 -6.69
CA ILE A 86 -4.99 4.87 -5.65
C ILE A 86 -5.01 5.97 -4.58
N THR A 87 -6.21 6.47 -4.26
CA THR A 87 -6.41 7.35 -3.13
C THR A 87 -6.48 6.50 -1.86
N ASP A 88 -5.37 6.48 -1.10
CA ASP A 88 -5.23 5.67 0.09
C ASP A 88 -4.51 6.49 1.17
N ASP A 89 -4.29 5.90 2.32
CA ASP A 89 -3.74 6.56 3.50
C ASP A 89 -2.33 7.15 3.27
N HIS A 90 -1.58 6.63 2.30
CA HIS A 90 -0.24 7.17 1.96
C HIS A 90 -0.30 8.56 1.30
N LEU A 91 -1.40 8.90 0.66
CA LEU A 91 -1.50 10.14 -0.10
C LEU A 91 -1.39 11.40 0.79
N PRO A 92 -2.17 11.54 1.88
CA PRO A 92 -1.99 12.67 2.79
C PRO A 92 -0.62 12.70 3.47
N VAL A 93 -0.03 11.55 3.74
CA VAL A 93 1.32 11.46 4.33
C VAL A 93 2.34 12.11 3.40
N ASN A 94 2.25 11.84 2.10
CA ASN A 94 3.11 12.46 1.09
C ASN A 94 2.79 13.96 0.91
N GLU A 95 1.52 14.30 0.73
CA GLU A 95 1.11 15.64 0.30
C GLU A 95 1.09 16.67 1.45
N ILE A 96 0.70 16.25 2.63
CA ILE A 96 0.53 17.15 3.79
C ILE A 96 1.72 17.04 4.73
N ALA A 97 2.05 15.84 5.21
CA ALA A 97 3.16 15.65 6.13
C ALA A 97 4.52 15.71 5.44
N LYS A 98 4.56 15.63 4.11
CA LYS A 98 5.81 15.66 3.31
C LYS A 98 6.80 14.57 3.70
N ILE A 99 6.27 13.40 4.05
CA ILE A 99 7.04 12.18 4.33
C ILE A 99 6.90 11.27 3.12
N PRO A 100 7.99 10.87 2.43
CA PRO A 100 7.90 9.93 1.32
C PRO A 100 7.26 8.61 1.79
N CYS A 101 6.10 8.27 1.27
CA CYS A 101 5.33 7.11 1.70
C CYS A 101 4.84 6.35 0.48
N ILE A 102 5.11 5.04 0.46
CA ILE A 102 4.65 4.15 -0.60
C ILE A 102 3.47 3.30 -0.11
N ASP A 103 2.68 2.83 -1.06
CA ASP A 103 1.56 1.92 -0.82
C ASP A 103 1.88 0.56 -1.44
N ILE A 104 1.96 -0.47 -0.60
CA ILE A 104 2.03 -1.85 -1.06
C ILE A 104 0.59 -2.36 -1.03
N ILE A 105 -0.04 -2.36 -2.21
CA ILE A 105 -1.44 -2.75 -2.39
C ILE A 105 -1.55 -3.60 -3.65
N PRO A 106 -2.34 -4.69 -3.63
CA PRO A 106 -2.48 -5.55 -4.79
C PRO A 106 -3.30 -4.89 -5.89
N TYR A 107 -3.06 -5.32 -7.12
CA TYR A 107 -3.84 -4.92 -8.28
C TYR A 107 -4.25 -6.16 -9.06
N TYR A 108 -5.54 -6.33 -9.28
CA TYR A 108 -6.11 -7.48 -10.00
C TYR A 108 -6.84 -6.97 -11.25
N PRO A 109 -6.12 -6.70 -12.34
CA PRO A 109 -6.72 -6.09 -13.55
C PRO A 109 -7.78 -6.98 -14.20
N GLU A 110 -7.68 -8.30 -14.01
CA GLU A 110 -8.63 -9.27 -14.58
C GLU A 110 -9.87 -9.50 -13.69
N CYS A 111 -9.91 -8.94 -12.49
CA CYS A 111 -11.04 -9.12 -11.59
C CYS A 111 -12.17 -8.18 -11.93
N GLN A 112 -13.34 -8.74 -12.23
CA GLN A 112 -14.52 -7.95 -12.62
C GLN A 112 -15.17 -7.24 -11.44
N GLU A 113 -15.06 -7.80 -10.23
CA GLU A 113 -15.67 -7.24 -9.03
C GLU A 113 -14.95 -6.00 -8.53
N SER A 114 -13.62 -6.01 -8.57
CA SER A 114 -12.77 -4.90 -8.12
C SER A 114 -11.33 -5.12 -8.53
N SER A 115 -10.63 -4.05 -8.88
CA SER A 115 -9.18 -4.11 -9.12
C SER A 115 -8.38 -4.46 -7.85
N PHE A 116 -9.02 -4.43 -6.67
CA PHE A 116 -8.42 -4.86 -5.40
C PHE A 116 -8.72 -6.33 -5.05
N GLY A 117 -9.39 -7.05 -5.95
CA GLY A 117 -9.75 -8.44 -5.76
C GLY A 117 -11.22 -8.64 -5.38
N PRO A 118 -11.71 -9.91 -5.40
CA PRO A 118 -13.14 -10.20 -5.25
C PRO A 118 -13.67 -10.00 -3.83
N THR A 119 -12.80 -9.92 -2.82
CA THR A 119 -13.23 -9.78 -1.42
C THR A 119 -13.27 -8.32 -0.96
N TRP A 120 -12.75 -7.37 -1.74
CA TRP A 120 -12.64 -5.96 -1.37
C TRP A 120 -14.01 -5.39 -1.00
N HIS A 121 -14.09 -4.80 0.20
CA HIS A 121 -15.31 -4.20 0.78
C HIS A 121 -16.53 -5.15 0.80
N THR A 122 -16.29 -6.45 0.95
CA THR A 122 -17.34 -7.45 1.07
C THR A 122 -17.25 -8.18 2.41
N VAL A 123 -18.34 -8.91 2.75
CA VAL A 123 -18.36 -9.78 3.95
C VAL A 123 -17.43 -10.99 3.80
N SER A 124 -16.95 -11.25 2.59
CA SER A 124 -15.99 -12.33 2.32
C SER A 124 -14.54 -11.90 2.59
N ASP A 125 -14.31 -10.65 2.96
CA ASP A 125 -12.97 -10.19 3.37
C ASP A 125 -12.73 -10.62 4.81
N ASP A 126 -12.33 -11.87 4.99
CA ASP A 126 -12.10 -12.51 6.27
C ASP A 126 -10.89 -13.46 6.22
N MET A 127 -10.59 -14.09 7.36
CA MET A 127 -9.42 -14.97 7.51
C MET A 127 -9.40 -16.16 6.56
N ARG A 128 -10.54 -16.60 6.03
CA ARG A 128 -10.60 -17.71 5.08
C ARG A 128 -9.95 -17.37 3.74
N HIS A 129 -9.84 -16.08 3.42
CA HIS A 129 -9.27 -15.58 2.16
C HIS A 129 -7.86 -15.04 2.32
N ILE A 130 -7.23 -15.26 3.47
CA ILE A 130 -5.84 -14.88 3.72
C ILE A 130 -4.90 -16.00 3.30
N ASP A 131 -3.91 -15.67 2.49
CA ASP A 131 -2.85 -16.57 2.06
C ASP A 131 -1.58 -16.28 2.87
N LYS A 132 -1.15 -17.25 3.66
CA LYS A 132 0.06 -17.14 4.48
C LYS A 132 1.32 -16.92 3.64
N ASN A 133 1.36 -17.46 2.41
CA ASN A 133 2.51 -17.29 1.53
C ASN A 133 2.62 -15.84 1.06
N THR A 134 1.50 -15.19 0.77
CA THR A 134 1.49 -13.75 0.43
C THR A 134 1.99 -12.91 1.59
N LEU A 135 1.48 -13.15 2.80
CA LEU A 135 1.94 -12.46 4.01
C LEU A 135 3.44 -12.65 4.24
N LYS A 136 3.92 -13.88 4.05
CA LYS A 136 5.35 -14.20 4.17
C LYS A 136 6.18 -13.43 3.14
N ALA A 137 5.73 -13.39 1.89
CA ALA A 137 6.42 -12.68 0.82
C ALA A 137 6.57 -11.19 1.16
N VAL A 138 5.50 -10.56 1.61
CA VAL A 138 5.52 -9.15 2.03
C VAL A 138 6.42 -8.95 3.24
N GLY A 139 6.27 -9.77 4.29
CA GLY A 139 7.07 -9.66 5.50
C GLY A 139 8.56 -9.82 5.24
N GLN A 140 8.96 -10.81 4.47
CA GLN A 140 10.38 -11.03 4.15
C GLN A 140 10.94 -9.94 3.24
N THR A 141 10.14 -9.41 2.34
CA THR A 141 10.52 -8.26 1.51
C THR A 141 10.79 -7.03 2.39
N LEU A 142 9.95 -6.77 3.37
CA LEU A 142 10.15 -5.66 4.31
C LEU A 142 11.41 -5.84 5.16
N VAL A 143 11.67 -7.05 5.67
CA VAL A 143 12.89 -7.34 6.41
C VAL A 143 14.12 -7.09 5.52
N GLN A 144 14.10 -7.56 4.27
CA GLN A 144 15.18 -7.33 3.32
C GLN A 144 15.36 -5.84 3.03
N THR A 145 14.26 -5.09 2.90
CA THR A 145 14.30 -3.64 2.69
C THR A 145 15.01 -2.93 3.85
N LEU A 146 14.64 -3.27 5.08
CA LEU A 146 15.27 -2.68 6.27
C LEU A 146 16.76 -3.04 6.37
N TRP A 147 17.12 -4.24 5.95
CA TRP A 147 18.52 -4.68 5.93
C TRP A 147 19.37 -3.90 4.92
N GLU A 148 18.78 -3.45 3.82
CA GLU A 148 19.46 -2.71 2.74
C GLU A 148 19.50 -1.19 2.94
N LEU A 149 18.87 -0.70 4.01
CA LEU A 149 18.86 0.75 4.29
C LEU A 149 20.23 1.30 4.72
#